data_21b866e299af001b9f07184a13c56c2a
#
_entry.id   21b866e299af001b9f07184a13c56c2a
#
_cell.length_a   1.000
_cell.length_b   1.000
_cell.length_c   1.000
_cell.angle_alpha   90.00
_cell.angle_beta   90.00
_cell.angle_gamma   90.00
#
_symmetry.space_group_name_H-M   'P 1'
#
loop_
_entity.id
_entity.type
_entity.pdbx_description
1 polymer ?
#
loop_
_entity_poly.entity_id
_entity_poly.type
_entity_poly.pdbx_seq_one_letter_code
_entity_poly.pdbx_strand_id
1 'polypeptide(L)'
;MLYMDRDSAPDEQEQFEAYQQVLLAAGDKPIIFRTMDIGGDKSIPYLNIPQEENPFLGYRAVRIYPEFAGLFRTQLRAILRAASFGNAQLMIPMVHSLDQILWVKGELQKAIVELKRDGLRHAETITLGIMVEVPSVCYIIDHFCDEVDFFSIGSNDMTQYLYAVDRNNPR
;
A
#
# COMPACT_ATOMS: atom_id res chain seq x y z
N MET A 1 -1.19 -10.09 9.55
CA MET A 1 -1.15 -8.72 8.97
C MET A 1 -1.28 -7.72 10.10
N LEU A 2 -0.56 -6.58 10.05
CA LEU A 2 -0.57 -5.59 11.16
C LEU A 2 -1.96 -4.99 11.46
N TYR A 3 -2.85 -4.97 10.49
CA TYR A 3 -4.19 -4.34 10.59
C TYR A 3 -5.33 -5.30 10.92
N MET A 4 -5.12 -6.61 10.84
CA MET A 4 -6.17 -7.62 11.04
C MET A 4 -6.17 -8.14 12.48
N ASP A 5 -7.31 -8.70 12.91
CA ASP A 5 -7.51 -9.33 14.23
C ASP A 5 -7.24 -8.38 15.41
N ARG A 6 -7.73 -7.13 15.29
CA ARG A 6 -7.50 -6.05 16.24
C ARG A 6 -8.74 -5.18 16.39
N ASP A 7 -8.84 -4.51 17.54
CA ASP A 7 -9.93 -3.57 17.86
C ASP A 7 -9.63 -2.14 17.38
N SER A 8 -8.37 -1.84 17.02
CA SER A 8 -7.92 -0.53 16.56
C SER A 8 -6.75 -0.64 15.58
N ALA A 9 -6.59 0.38 14.74
CA ALA A 9 -5.43 0.45 13.83
C ALA A 9 -4.11 0.52 14.63
N PRO A 10 -3.03 -0.12 14.12
CA PRO A 10 -1.70 0.02 14.70
C PRO A 10 -1.24 1.47 14.59
N ASP A 11 -0.64 1.99 15.65
CA ASP A 11 -0.06 3.33 15.64
C ASP A 11 1.25 3.38 14.83
N GLU A 12 1.80 4.60 14.66
CA GLU A 12 3.03 4.80 13.89
C GLU A 12 4.22 4.07 14.50
N GLN A 13 4.32 4.06 15.83
CA GLN A 13 5.47 3.48 16.52
C GLN A 13 5.48 1.95 16.42
N GLU A 14 4.34 1.33 16.60
CA GLU A 14 4.18 -0.12 16.44
C GLU A 14 4.50 -0.58 15.02
N GLN A 15 3.99 0.16 14.01
CA GLN A 15 4.29 -0.14 12.62
C GLN A 15 5.78 0.06 12.31
N PHE A 16 6.37 1.15 12.79
CA PHE A 16 7.79 1.44 12.61
C PHE A 16 8.67 0.32 13.16
N GLU A 17 8.42 -0.13 14.39
CA GLU A 17 9.18 -1.21 15.02
C GLU A 17 9.10 -2.53 14.23
N ALA A 18 7.91 -2.88 13.75
CA ALA A 18 7.71 -4.06 12.93
C ALA A 18 8.47 -3.99 11.60
N TYR A 19 8.39 -2.86 10.89
CA TYR A 19 9.11 -2.66 9.62
C TYR A 19 10.63 -2.61 9.83
N GLN A 20 11.09 -1.94 10.87
CA GLN A 20 12.52 -1.87 11.22
C GLN A 20 13.10 -3.26 11.49
N GLN A 21 12.42 -4.10 12.26
CA GLN A 21 12.87 -5.48 12.54
C GLN A 21 13.06 -6.29 11.25
N VAL A 22 12.12 -6.17 10.29
CA VAL A 22 12.23 -6.85 9.00
C VAL A 22 13.44 -6.36 8.21
N LEU A 23 13.66 -5.04 8.16
CA LEU A 23 14.80 -4.46 7.44
C LEU A 23 16.13 -4.86 8.05
N LEU A 24 16.24 -4.82 9.38
CA LEU A 24 17.47 -5.25 10.08
C LEU A 24 17.76 -6.74 9.85
N ALA A 25 16.74 -7.59 9.83
CA ALA A 25 16.91 -9.02 9.53
C ALA A 25 17.29 -9.29 8.07
N ALA A 26 16.84 -8.44 7.14
CA ALA A 26 17.15 -8.57 5.72
C ALA A 26 18.57 -8.10 5.34
N GLY A 27 19.18 -7.25 6.16
CA GLY A 27 20.48 -6.63 5.87
C GLY A 27 20.41 -5.74 4.62
N ASP A 28 21.27 -6.00 3.65
CA ASP A 28 21.35 -5.20 2.42
C ASP A 28 20.29 -5.59 1.36
N LYS A 29 19.50 -6.62 1.61
CA LYS A 29 18.48 -7.07 0.65
C LYS A 29 17.32 -6.09 0.59
N PRO A 30 16.78 -5.81 -0.61
CA PRO A 30 15.60 -4.95 -0.74
C PRO A 30 14.37 -5.64 -0.14
N ILE A 31 13.59 -4.88 0.61
CA ILE A 31 12.31 -5.31 1.18
C ILE A 31 11.20 -4.43 0.62
N ILE A 32 10.24 -5.05 -0.03
CA ILE A 32 9.06 -4.37 -0.56
C ILE A 32 7.95 -4.40 0.51
N PHE A 33 7.58 -3.22 0.99
CA PHE A 33 6.41 -3.03 1.84
C PHE A 33 5.21 -2.68 0.98
N ARG A 34 4.24 -3.59 0.91
CA ARG A 34 2.95 -3.30 0.31
C ARG A 34 2.10 -2.48 1.27
N THR A 35 1.56 -1.36 0.80
CA THR A 35 0.61 -0.58 1.59
C THR A 35 -0.65 -1.39 1.90
N MET A 36 -1.41 -0.94 2.89
CA MET A 36 -2.57 -1.66 3.39
C MET A 36 -3.55 -2.00 2.25
N ASP A 37 -3.88 -3.28 2.14
CA ASP A 37 -4.90 -3.79 1.22
C ASP A 37 -6.07 -4.30 2.07
N ILE A 38 -6.85 -3.35 2.57
CA ILE A 38 -8.01 -3.53 3.44
C ILE A 38 -9.27 -3.03 2.73
N GLY A 39 -10.42 -3.49 3.18
CA GLY A 39 -11.70 -3.32 2.50
C GLY A 39 -12.04 -4.53 1.63
N GLY A 40 -13.15 -4.47 0.93
CA GLY A 40 -13.63 -5.60 0.15
C GLY A 40 -13.97 -6.80 1.05
N ASP A 41 -13.33 -7.93 0.78
CA ASP A 41 -13.49 -9.17 1.55
C ASP A 41 -12.78 -9.16 2.92
N LYS A 42 -11.91 -8.19 3.16
CA LYS A 42 -11.15 -8.03 4.41
C LYS A 42 -11.79 -6.97 5.28
N SER A 43 -12.89 -7.33 5.94
CA SER A 43 -13.55 -6.40 6.85
C SER A 43 -12.66 -6.12 8.07
N ILE A 44 -12.52 -4.84 8.38
CA ILE A 44 -11.84 -4.37 9.58
C ILE A 44 -12.87 -3.64 10.43
N PRO A 45 -13.25 -4.18 11.61
CA PRO A 45 -14.39 -3.68 12.39
C PRO A 45 -14.30 -2.19 12.74
N TYR A 46 -13.09 -1.66 12.94
CA TYR A 46 -12.88 -0.27 13.35
C TYR A 46 -12.90 0.75 12.19
N LEU A 47 -13.05 0.32 10.93
CA LEU A 47 -13.05 1.24 9.78
C LEU A 47 -14.44 1.49 9.18
N ASN A 48 -15.48 0.86 9.67
CA ASN A 48 -16.87 1.07 9.20
C ASN A 48 -17.02 1.14 7.67
N ILE A 49 -16.22 0.32 6.93
CA ILE A 49 -16.32 0.25 5.48
C ILE A 49 -17.62 -0.48 5.13
N PRO A 50 -18.49 0.11 4.28
CA PRO A 50 -19.74 -0.53 3.88
C PRO A 50 -19.50 -1.91 3.27
N GLN A 51 -20.37 -2.86 3.60
CA GLN A 51 -20.35 -4.17 2.97
C GLN A 51 -20.90 -4.05 1.53
N GLU A 52 -20.17 -4.61 0.58
CA GLU A 52 -20.54 -4.61 -0.84
C GLU A 52 -20.93 -6.02 -1.30
N GLU A 53 -21.80 -6.10 -2.31
CA GLU A 53 -22.20 -7.39 -2.89
C GLU A 53 -21.05 -8.11 -3.62
N ASN A 54 -20.11 -7.34 -4.19
CA ASN A 54 -18.93 -7.84 -4.90
C ASN A 54 -17.64 -7.30 -4.28
N PRO A 55 -17.24 -7.77 -3.09
CA PRO A 55 -16.16 -7.17 -2.31
C PRO A 55 -14.82 -7.06 -3.05
N PHE A 56 -14.49 -8.03 -3.91
CA PHE A 56 -13.26 -8.01 -4.70
C PHE A 56 -13.23 -6.92 -5.77
N LEU A 57 -14.41 -6.50 -6.26
CA LEU A 57 -14.57 -5.37 -7.21
C LEU A 57 -14.71 -4.03 -6.49
N GLY A 58 -14.82 -4.06 -5.19
CA GLY A 58 -15.32 -2.98 -4.37
C GLY A 58 -14.27 -1.98 -3.90
N TYR A 59 -14.66 -1.29 -2.83
CA TYR A 59 -13.93 -0.19 -2.21
C TYR A 59 -12.85 -0.72 -1.26
N ARG A 60 -11.64 -0.89 -1.78
CA ARG A 60 -10.49 -1.48 -1.08
C ARG A 60 -9.16 -0.84 -1.50
N ALA A 61 -8.14 -1.05 -0.70
CA ALA A 61 -6.75 -0.68 -0.96
C ALA A 61 -6.60 0.80 -1.34
N VAL A 62 -5.90 1.12 -2.42
CA VAL A 62 -5.66 2.51 -2.85
C VAL A 62 -6.94 3.32 -3.07
N ARG A 63 -8.08 2.67 -3.31
CA ARG A 63 -9.36 3.34 -3.51
C ARG A 63 -9.89 4.00 -2.23
N ILE A 64 -9.59 3.40 -1.06
CA ILE A 64 -10.05 3.94 0.24
C ILE A 64 -9.10 4.96 0.85
N TYR A 65 -7.86 5.08 0.37
CA TYR A 65 -6.86 5.91 1.02
C TYR A 65 -7.24 7.38 1.17
N PRO A 66 -7.91 8.04 0.20
CA PRO A 66 -8.33 9.43 0.38
C PRO A 66 -9.29 9.64 1.55
N GLU A 67 -10.21 8.71 1.79
CA GLU A 67 -11.15 8.76 2.92
C GLU A 67 -10.43 8.49 4.25
N PHE A 68 -9.45 7.58 4.25
CA PHE A 68 -8.65 7.23 5.41
C PHE A 68 -7.22 7.79 5.35
N ALA A 69 -7.06 9.02 4.82
CA ALA A 69 -5.76 9.63 4.56
C ALA A 69 -4.87 9.70 5.81
N GLY A 70 -5.44 9.90 6.99
CA GLY A 70 -4.71 9.88 8.26
C GLY A 70 -4.08 8.52 8.55
N LEU A 71 -4.85 7.44 8.38
CA LEU A 71 -4.38 6.07 8.57
C LEU A 71 -3.29 5.71 7.55
N PHE A 72 -3.50 6.06 6.29
CA PHE A 72 -2.53 5.83 5.23
C PHE A 72 -1.23 6.59 5.49
N ARG A 73 -1.31 7.85 5.91
CA ARG A 73 -0.14 8.67 6.24
C ARG A 73 0.63 8.11 7.44
N THR A 74 -0.07 7.60 8.46
CA THR A 74 0.57 6.88 9.59
C THR A 74 1.42 5.72 9.09
N GLN A 75 0.92 4.92 8.14
CA GLN A 75 1.70 3.84 7.53
C GLN A 75 2.90 4.37 6.75
N LEU A 76 2.72 5.40 5.92
CA LEU A 76 3.81 6.01 5.15
C LEU A 76 4.91 6.54 6.06
N ARG A 77 4.55 7.24 7.13
CA ARG A 77 5.51 7.76 8.12
C ARG A 77 6.29 6.62 8.77
N ALA A 78 5.63 5.55 9.19
CA ALA A 78 6.27 4.39 9.79
C ALA A 78 7.27 3.73 8.82
N ILE A 79 6.88 3.55 7.55
CA ILE A 79 7.76 2.96 6.52
C ILE A 79 8.95 3.88 6.23
N LEU A 80 8.75 5.19 6.09
CA LEU A 80 9.81 6.17 5.85
C LEU A 80 10.82 6.22 7.02
N ARG A 81 10.35 6.13 8.26
CA ARG A 81 11.22 6.01 9.44
C ARG A 81 12.05 4.72 9.38
N ALA A 82 11.41 3.59 9.10
CA ALA A 82 12.07 2.30 8.99
C ALA A 82 13.08 2.24 7.84
N ALA A 83 12.78 2.89 6.71
CA ALA A 83 13.66 2.96 5.54
C ALA A 83 15.04 3.56 5.83
N SER A 84 15.19 4.31 6.92
CA SER A 84 16.51 4.81 7.36
C SER A 84 17.41 3.72 7.98
N PHE A 85 16.94 2.47 8.08
CA PHE A 85 17.65 1.33 8.65
C PHE A 85 17.92 0.20 7.66
N GLY A 86 17.51 0.33 6.40
CA GLY A 86 17.73 -0.69 5.37
C GLY A 86 17.09 -0.31 4.03
N ASN A 87 17.19 -1.21 3.06
CA ASN A 87 16.70 -0.98 1.69
C ASN A 87 15.19 -1.26 1.61
N ALA A 88 14.39 -0.27 1.99
CA ALA A 88 12.93 -0.33 1.91
C ALA A 88 12.42 0.19 0.57
N GLN A 89 11.46 -0.52 0.00
CA GLN A 89 10.70 -0.12 -1.19
C GLN A 89 9.20 -0.13 -0.86
N LEU A 90 8.45 0.78 -1.46
CA LEU A 90 7.00 0.92 -1.25
C LEU A 90 6.24 0.41 -2.48
N MET A 91 5.20 -0.39 -2.28
CA MET A 91 4.36 -0.91 -3.35
C MET A 91 2.89 -0.62 -3.08
N ILE A 92 2.22 -0.03 -4.07
CA ILE A 92 0.80 0.33 -3.99
C ILE A 92 -0.04 -0.75 -4.69
N PRO A 93 -0.97 -1.42 -3.97
CA PRO A 93 -1.87 -2.40 -4.54
C PRO A 93 -3.10 -1.77 -5.21
N MET A 94 -3.78 -2.53 -6.06
CA MET A 94 -5.08 -2.21 -6.67
C MET A 94 -5.14 -0.90 -7.47
N VAL A 95 -4.01 -0.46 -7.99
CA VAL A 95 -3.93 0.75 -8.81
C VAL A 95 -4.67 0.53 -10.13
N HIS A 96 -5.46 1.53 -10.56
CA HIS A 96 -6.18 1.50 -11.84
C HIS A 96 -6.14 2.83 -12.60
N SER A 97 -5.61 3.90 -12.00
CA SER A 97 -5.43 5.20 -12.64
C SER A 97 -4.16 5.89 -12.17
N LEU A 98 -3.61 6.76 -13.03
CA LEU A 98 -2.44 7.56 -12.71
C LEU A 98 -2.69 8.52 -11.55
N ASP A 99 -3.88 9.11 -11.48
CA ASP A 99 -4.25 10.06 -10.42
C ASP A 99 -4.07 9.49 -9.02
N GLN A 100 -4.28 8.17 -8.86
CA GLN A 100 -4.05 7.50 -7.58
C GLN A 100 -2.58 7.55 -7.17
N ILE A 101 -1.66 7.40 -8.11
CA ILE A 101 -0.22 7.45 -7.84
C ILE A 101 0.24 8.87 -7.59
N LEU A 102 -0.27 9.85 -8.35
CA LEU A 102 0.01 11.26 -8.09
C LEU A 102 -0.49 11.68 -6.71
N TRP A 103 -1.67 11.22 -6.31
CA TRP A 103 -2.18 11.45 -4.95
C TRP A 103 -1.29 10.80 -3.88
N VAL A 104 -0.86 9.55 -4.08
CA VAL A 104 0.06 8.85 -3.15
C VAL A 104 1.38 9.59 -3.01
N LYS A 105 1.96 10.08 -4.11
CA LYS A 105 3.17 10.91 -4.08
C LYS A 105 2.97 12.18 -3.25
N GLY A 106 1.79 12.81 -3.38
CA GLY A 106 1.42 13.95 -2.55
C GLY A 106 1.38 13.60 -1.04
N GLU A 107 0.83 12.45 -0.68
CA GLU A 107 0.80 11.98 0.72
C GLU A 107 2.20 11.60 1.23
N LEU A 108 3.04 10.98 0.40
CA LEU A 108 4.44 10.72 0.73
C LEU A 108 5.19 12.01 1.05
N GLN A 109 5.03 13.04 0.21
CA GLN A 109 5.67 14.33 0.45
C GLN A 109 5.19 14.98 1.76
N LYS A 110 3.89 14.91 2.05
CA LYS A 110 3.34 15.39 3.34
C LYS A 110 3.95 14.64 4.52
N ALA A 111 4.05 13.30 4.43
CA ALA A 111 4.66 12.47 5.48
C ALA A 111 6.13 12.86 5.73
N ILE A 112 6.92 13.10 4.69
CA ILE A 112 8.32 13.54 4.80
C ILE A 112 8.41 14.91 5.50
N VAL A 113 7.57 15.86 5.09
CA VAL A 113 7.53 17.21 5.70
C VAL A 113 7.17 17.14 7.19
N GLU A 114 6.18 16.32 7.54
CA GLU A 114 5.78 16.11 8.93
C GLU A 114 6.89 15.46 9.75
N LEU A 115 7.54 14.40 9.25
CA LEU A 115 8.65 13.73 9.93
C LEU A 115 9.84 14.66 10.16
N LYS A 116 10.15 15.51 9.18
CA LYS A 116 11.19 16.53 9.29
C LYS A 116 10.86 17.58 10.35
N ARG A 117 9.62 18.06 10.38
CA ARG A 117 9.14 19.00 11.40
C ARG A 117 9.21 18.40 12.79
N ASP A 118 8.87 17.11 12.92
CA ASP A 118 8.85 16.38 14.19
C ASP A 118 10.25 15.94 14.64
N GLY A 119 11.30 16.20 13.85
CA GLY A 119 12.69 15.83 14.15
C GLY A 119 12.96 14.33 14.18
N LEU A 120 12.10 13.53 13.53
CA LEU A 120 12.22 12.08 13.51
C LEU A 120 13.13 11.63 12.36
N ARG A 121 14.02 10.66 12.65
CA ARG A 121 14.88 10.06 11.63
C ARG A 121 14.01 9.34 10.59
N HIS A 122 14.25 9.60 9.30
CA HIS A 122 13.52 9.03 8.17
C HIS A 122 14.35 9.06 6.89
N ALA A 123 13.93 8.31 5.89
CA ALA A 123 14.44 8.42 4.52
C ALA A 123 13.78 9.61 3.81
N GLU A 124 14.55 10.42 3.11
CA GLU A 124 14.03 11.56 2.33
C GLU A 124 13.39 11.14 1.01
N THR A 125 13.72 9.94 0.52
CA THR A 125 13.18 9.33 -0.70
C THR A 125 12.94 7.85 -0.46
N ILE A 126 12.02 7.26 -1.21
CA ILE A 126 11.75 5.83 -1.20
C ILE A 126 11.42 5.36 -2.60
N THR A 127 11.96 4.22 -3.00
CA THR A 127 11.61 3.54 -4.25
C THR A 127 10.13 3.19 -4.24
N LEU A 128 9.37 3.66 -5.22
CA LEU A 128 7.92 3.51 -5.32
C LEU A 128 7.55 2.61 -6.49
N GLY A 129 6.80 1.57 -6.23
CA GLY A 129 6.24 0.70 -7.27
C GLY A 129 4.73 0.52 -7.15
N ILE A 130 4.15 -0.09 -8.17
CA ILE A 130 2.74 -0.49 -8.18
C ILE A 130 2.58 -1.98 -8.41
N MET A 131 1.48 -2.53 -7.91
CA MET A 131 1.05 -3.87 -8.26
C MET A 131 0.12 -3.80 -9.47
N VAL A 132 0.54 -4.41 -10.56
CA VAL A 132 -0.25 -4.56 -11.79
C VAL A 132 -1.17 -5.76 -11.61
N GLU A 133 -2.39 -5.49 -11.19
CA GLU A 133 -3.38 -6.52 -10.85
C GLU A 133 -4.81 -6.13 -11.26
N VAL A 134 -5.01 -4.87 -11.66
CA VAL A 134 -6.24 -4.41 -12.31
C VAL A 134 -5.99 -4.31 -13.80
N PRO A 135 -6.75 -5.02 -14.66
CA PRO A 135 -6.46 -5.11 -16.10
C PRO A 135 -6.37 -3.78 -16.84
N SER A 136 -7.07 -2.74 -16.39
CA SER A 136 -7.01 -1.40 -16.99
C SER A 136 -5.60 -0.83 -17.04
N VAL A 137 -4.75 -1.14 -16.04
CA VAL A 137 -3.36 -0.66 -15.99
C VAL A 137 -2.53 -1.17 -17.17
N CYS A 138 -2.80 -2.40 -17.65
CA CYS A 138 -2.06 -2.98 -18.77
C CYS A 138 -2.21 -2.16 -20.05
N TYR A 139 -3.34 -1.46 -20.23
CA TYR A 139 -3.62 -0.63 -21.42
C TYR A 139 -3.03 0.78 -21.33
N ILE A 140 -2.63 1.21 -20.16
CA ILE A 140 -2.10 2.55 -19.90
C ILE A 140 -0.75 2.51 -19.16
N ILE A 141 -0.05 1.39 -19.19
CA ILE A 141 1.14 1.17 -18.37
C ILE A 141 2.25 2.18 -18.68
N ASP A 142 2.35 2.64 -19.91
CA ASP A 142 3.33 3.63 -20.34
C ASP A 142 3.22 4.94 -19.54
N HIS A 143 2.00 5.32 -19.13
CA HIS A 143 1.77 6.51 -18.32
C HIS A 143 2.35 6.39 -16.90
N PHE A 144 2.61 5.17 -16.43
CA PHE A 144 3.19 4.95 -15.11
C PHE A 144 4.72 4.89 -15.14
N CYS A 145 5.35 4.67 -16.31
CA CYS A 145 6.80 4.46 -16.39
C CYS A 145 7.63 5.64 -15.88
N ASP A 146 7.12 6.86 -16.03
CA ASP A 146 7.79 8.08 -15.54
C ASP A 146 7.44 8.39 -14.07
N GLU A 147 6.49 7.65 -13.50
CA GLU A 147 5.94 7.95 -12.19
C GLU A 147 6.29 6.93 -11.11
N VAL A 148 6.71 5.72 -11.50
CA VAL A 148 7.08 4.66 -10.56
C VAL A 148 8.39 3.98 -10.96
N ASP A 149 9.08 3.43 -9.97
CA ASP A 149 10.41 2.83 -10.16
C ASP A 149 10.34 1.34 -10.54
N PHE A 150 9.25 0.66 -10.19
CA PHE A 150 9.08 -0.77 -10.51
C PHE A 150 7.61 -1.18 -10.58
N PHE A 151 7.39 -2.33 -11.24
CA PHE A 151 6.11 -3.00 -11.35
C PHE A 151 6.20 -4.41 -10.73
N SER A 152 5.15 -4.80 -10.01
CA SER A 152 4.95 -6.17 -9.53
C SER A 152 3.65 -6.71 -10.12
N ILE A 153 3.61 -7.97 -10.51
CA ILE A 153 2.40 -8.58 -11.07
C ILE A 153 1.60 -9.29 -9.98
N GLY A 154 0.40 -8.80 -9.70
CA GLY A 154 -0.57 -9.42 -8.80
C GLY A 154 -1.43 -10.44 -9.55
N SER A 155 -0.88 -11.64 -9.78
CA SER A 155 -1.49 -12.65 -10.67
C SER A 155 -2.86 -13.14 -10.20
N ASN A 156 -3.12 -13.19 -8.89
CA ASN A 156 -4.40 -13.67 -8.36
C ASN A 156 -5.56 -12.75 -8.73
N ASP A 157 -5.43 -11.45 -8.42
CA ASP A 157 -6.46 -10.46 -8.73
C ASP A 157 -6.54 -10.23 -10.26
N MET A 158 -5.39 -10.18 -10.96
CA MET A 158 -5.35 -10.07 -12.41
C MET A 158 -6.11 -11.22 -13.09
N THR A 159 -5.87 -12.45 -12.68
CA THR A 159 -6.57 -13.62 -13.25
C THR A 159 -8.07 -13.56 -12.96
N GLN A 160 -8.43 -13.24 -11.72
CA GLN A 160 -9.83 -13.10 -11.33
C GLN A 160 -10.58 -12.08 -12.20
N TYR A 161 -9.99 -10.92 -12.44
CA TYR A 161 -10.62 -9.85 -13.23
C TYR A 161 -10.63 -10.14 -14.74
N LEU A 162 -9.56 -10.73 -15.28
CA LEU A 162 -9.47 -11.05 -16.69
C LEU A 162 -10.45 -12.16 -17.12
N TYR A 163 -10.60 -13.18 -16.28
CA TYR A 163 -11.47 -14.32 -16.58
C TYR A 163 -12.86 -14.16 -15.96
N ALA A 164 -13.10 -13.14 -15.14
CA ALA A 164 -14.35 -12.95 -14.39
C ALA A 164 -14.72 -14.19 -13.56
N VAL A 165 -13.72 -14.83 -12.96
CA VAL A 165 -13.87 -16.05 -12.15
C VAL A 165 -13.35 -15.77 -10.74
N ASP A 166 -14.17 -16.11 -9.74
CA ASP A 166 -13.75 -16.01 -8.33
C ASP A 166 -12.55 -16.93 -8.07
N ARG A 167 -11.46 -16.38 -7.53
CA ARG A 167 -10.25 -17.14 -7.18
C ARG A 167 -10.48 -18.24 -6.14
N ASN A 168 -11.56 -18.15 -5.39
CA ASN A 168 -11.99 -19.18 -4.44
C ASN A 168 -12.89 -20.24 -5.08
N ASN A 169 -13.16 -20.17 -6.38
CA ASN A 169 -13.95 -21.17 -7.09
C ASN A 169 -13.22 -22.52 -7.07
N PRO A 170 -13.83 -23.58 -6.51
CA PRO A 170 -13.20 -24.90 -6.41
C PRO A 170 -13.23 -25.74 -7.69
N ARG A 171 -13.78 -25.22 -8.80
CA ARG A 171 -13.99 -25.93 -10.07
C ARG A 171 -13.02 -25.44 -11.14
#